data_f343ba26cbfef94c127a4061d66cd3a0
#
_entry.id   f343ba26cbfef94c127a4061d66cd3a0
#
_cell.length_a   1.000
_cell.length_b   1.000
_cell.length_c   1.000
_cell.angle_alpha   90.00
_cell.angle_beta   90.00
_cell.angle_gamma   90.00
#
_symmetry.space_group_name_H-M   'P 1'
#
loop_
_entity.id
_entity.type
_entity.pdbx_description
1 polymer ?
#
loop_
_entity_poly.entity_id
_entity_poly.type
_entity_poly.pdbx_seq_one_letter_code
_entity_poly.pdbx_strand_id
1 'polypeptide(L)'
;MCCPQVDRLLINPEWRTVSRGLDHDIVEGAAQSKASRWLIVYIPKQKKPYSAVTVAVENLTSEQFEEDDMSGIPDLVEAITLQATGPTEAARAIRKKLKYGNVHRQIRALVILDGLIQNAGSRFQRTFADEMLLERLRVCGTSDLSDPLVREKCKVLFKSWSVQYQNTSGLQQIAGLSKVCVSACS
;
A
#
# COMPACT_ATOMS: atom_id res chain seq x y z
N MET A 1 45.85 -11.96 -7.54
CA MET A 1 45.15 -12.03 -8.82
C MET A 1 43.96 -11.06 -8.74
N CYS A 2 43.92 -10.14 -9.68
CA CYS A 2 43.27 -8.83 -9.66
C CYS A 2 41.74 -8.84 -9.49
N CYS A 3 41.24 -8.01 -8.57
CA CYS A 3 39.91 -7.43 -8.63
C CYS A 3 39.89 -6.29 -9.66
N PRO A 4 38.91 -6.19 -10.55
CA PRO A 4 38.73 -4.98 -11.35
C PRO A 4 38.04 -3.90 -10.50
N GLN A 5 38.70 -2.78 -10.45
CA GLN A 5 38.28 -1.50 -9.90
C GLN A 5 37.09 -0.98 -10.73
N VAL A 6 35.95 -0.70 -10.07
CA VAL A 6 34.82 -0.02 -10.73
C VAL A 6 35.12 1.48 -10.70
N ASP A 7 35.31 2.03 -11.89
CA ASP A 7 35.58 3.45 -12.11
C ASP A 7 34.48 4.34 -11.50
N ARG A 8 34.95 5.28 -10.68
CA ARG A 8 34.16 6.45 -10.27
C ARG A 8 33.79 7.27 -11.49
N LEU A 9 32.53 7.17 -11.91
CA LEU A 9 31.98 8.17 -12.83
C LEU A 9 31.99 9.52 -12.13
N LEU A 10 32.87 10.37 -12.59
CA LEU A 10 33.02 11.78 -12.26
C LEU A 10 31.67 12.48 -12.51
N ILE A 11 31.01 12.86 -11.43
CA ILE A 11 29.85 13.76 -11.49
C ILE A 11 30.42 15.14 -11.83
N ASN A 12 30.20 15.58 -13.07
CA ASN A 12 30.61 16.88 -13.56
C ASN A 12 29.97 17.99 -12.70
N PRO A 13 30.77 18.88 -12.06
CA PRO A 13 30.27 19.92 -11.16
C PRO A 13 29.49 21.06 -11.85
N GLU A 14 29.42 21.10 -13.18
CA GLU A 14 28.76 22.19 -13.92
C GLU A 14 27.22 22.17 -13.84
N TRP A 15 26.61 21.09 -13.40
CA TRP A 15 25.13 21.01 -13.30
C TRP A 15 24.54 21.67 -12.06
N ARG A 16 25.38 22.20 -11.17
CA ARG A 16 24.93 22.79 -9.90
C ARG A 16 24.58 24.29 -9.98
N THR A 17 24.87 24.95 -11.10
CA THR A 17 24.68 26.40 -11.27
C THR A 17 23.46 26.83 -12.09
N VAL A 18 22.72 25.90 -12.68
CA VAL A 18 21.57 26.24 -13.57
C VAL A 18 20.23 26.36 -12.78
N SER A 19 20.18 25.97 -11.52
CA SER A 19 18.93 25.99 -10.72
C SER A 19 18.74 27.23 -9.85
N ARG A 20 19.55 28.26 -9.99
CA ARG A 20 19.45 29.49 -9.19
C ARG A 20 19.25 30.76 -10.05
N GLY A 21 18.31 30.76 -10.97
CA GLY A 21 18.06 31.94 -11.80
C GLY A 21 17.01 31.81 -12.90
N LEU A 22 16.05 30.94 -12.72
CA LEU A 22 14.86 30.95 -13.57
C LEU A 22 13.80 31.78 -12.88
N ASP A 23 13.73 33.06 -13.27
CA ASP A 23 12.67 33.98 -12.87
C ASP A 23 11.30 33.40 -13.22
N HIS A 24 10.34 33.62 -12.32
CA HIS A 24 8.96 33.12 -12.40
C HIS A 24 8.26 33.52 -13.70
N ASP A 25 8.69 34.60 -14.33
CA ASP A 25 8.07 35.19 -15.55
C ASP A 25 8.40 34.42 -16.86
N ILE A 26 9.44 33.58 -16.87
CA ILE A 26 9.80 32.79 -18.06
C ILE A 26 8.93 31.53 -18.18
N VAL A 27 8.33 31.07 -17.10
CA VAL A 27 7.53 29.83 -17.10
C VAL A 27 6.14 30.04 -17.71
N GLU A 28 5.55 31.23 -17.57
CA GLU A 28 4.23 31.52 -18.15
C GLU A 28 4.27 31.73 -19.67
N GLY A 29 5.37 32.25 -20.23
CA GLY A 29 5.52 32.46 -21.67
C GLY A 29 5.78 31.18 -22.48
N ALA A 30 6.32 30.13 -21.85
CA ALA A 30 6.68 28.88 -22.49
C ALA A 30 5.51 27.89 -22.68
N ALA A 31 4.39 28.15 -22.03
CA ALA A 31 3.21 27.25 -22.06
C ALA A 31 2.46 27.26 -23.40
N GLN A 32 2.80 28.15 -24.35
CA GLN A 32 2.07 28.30 -25.60
C GLN A 32 2.81 27.74 -26.85
N SER A 33 4.04 27.26 -26.72
CA SER A 33 4.74 26.66 -27.83
C SER A 33 4.62 25.12 -27.85
N LYS A 34 4.50 24.53 -29.04
CA LYS A 34 4.43 23.07 -29.22
C LYS A 34 5.65 22.33 -28.61
N ALA A 35 6.78 23.01 -28.44
CA ALA A 35 8.00 22.46 -27.83
C ALA A 35 7.89 22.28 -26.31
N SER A 36 7.14 23.15 -25.61
CA SER A 36 6.94 23.05 -24.14
C SER A 36 6.03 21.88 -23.72
N ARG A 37 5.17 21.42 -24.65
CA ARG A 37 4.31 20.26 -24.39
C ARG A 37 5.09 18.95 -24.24
N TRP A 38 6.26 18.84 -24.82
CA TRP A 38 7.15 17.68 -24.69
C TRP A 38 8.03 17.72 -23.44
N LEU A 39 8.37 18.92 -22.96
CA LEU A 39 9.15 19.11 -21.73
C LEU A 39 8.35 18.76 -20.48
N ILE A 40 7.03 18.99 -20.48
CA ILE A 40 6.15 18.65 -19.33
C ILE A 40 6.00 17.13 -19.14
N VAL A 41 6.18 16.35 -20.20
CA VAL A 41 6.10 14.87 -20.15
C VAL A 41 7.32 14.24 -19.48
N TYR A 42 8.42 14.98 -19.35
CA TYR A 42 9.70 14.45 -18.85
C TYR A 42 10.07 14.89 -17.42
N ILE A 43 9.11 15.39 -16.63
CA ILE A 43 9.34 15.52 -15.18
C ILE A 43 9.22 14.11 -14.61
N PRO A 44 10.34 13.46 -14.21
CA PRO A 44 10.25 12.16 -13.56
C PRO A 44 9.40 12.35 -12.33
N LYS A 45 8.25 11.64 -12.25
CA LYS A 45 7.44 11.59 -11.03
C LYS A 45 8.37 11.21 -9.90
N GLN A 46 8.71 12.17 -9.06
CA GLN A 46 9.54 11.91 -7.90
C GLN A 46 8.84 10.80 -7.11
N LYS A 47 9.49 9.65 -7.02
CA LYS A 47 9.01 8.57 -6.18
C LYS A 47 9.01 9.14 -4.75
N LYS A 48 7.81 9.34 -4.18
CA LYS A 48 7.70 9.71 -2.77
C LYS A 48 8.54 8.71 -1.96
N PRO A 49 9.39 9.18 -1.03
CA PRO A 49 10.11 8.26 -0.17
C PRO A 49 9.12 7.31 0.50
N TYR A 50 9.49 6.05 0.63
CA TYR A 50 8.66 5.08 1.34
C TYR A 50 8.53 5.54 2.79
N SER A 51 7.29 5.64 3.27
CA SER A 51 7.04 5.92 4.69
C SER A 51 7.45 4.74 5.56
N ALA A 52 7.72 5.00 6.84
CA ALA A 52 8.02 3.94 7.81
C ALA A 52 6.93 2.87 7.84
N VAL A 53 5.65 3.27 7.72
CA VAL A 53 4.50 2.34 7.63
C VAL A 53 4.60 1.45 6.39
N THR A 54 4.94 2.02 5.23
CA THR A 54 5.08 1.24 3.99
C THR A 54 6.23 0.23 4.11
N VAL A 55 7.37 0.64 4.69
CA VAL A 55 8.53 -0.24 4.92
C VAL A 55 8.17 -1.36 5.90
N ALA A 56 7.48 -1.05 6.99
CA ALA A 56 7.05 -2.05 7.97
C ALA A 56 6.10 -3.09 7.34
N VAL A 57 5.10 -2.67 6.57
CA VAL A 57 4.21 -3.60 5.85
C VAL A 57 4.99 -4.44 4.83
N GLU A 58 5.98 -3.85 4.12
CA GLU A 58 6.83 -4.57 3.17
C GLU A 58 7.61 -5.69 3.87
N ASN A 59 8.21 -5.40 5.02
CA ASN A 59 8.99 -6.35 5.82
C ASN A 59 8.10 -7.45 6.40
N LEU A 60 6.98 -7.09 7.05
CA LEU A 60 6.08 -8.06 7.68
C LEU A 60 5.36 -8.98 6.69
N THR A 61 5.29 -8.59 5.41
CA THR A 61 4.77 -9.45 4.35
C THR A 61 5.85 -10.28 3.66
N SER A 62 7.11 -10.23 4.12
CA SER A 62 8.19 -11.02 3.56
C SER A 62 8.06 -12.51 3.93
N GLU A 63 8.77 -13.36 3.20
CA GLU A 63 8.76 -14.81 3.40
C GLU A 63 9.52 -15.27 4.67
N GLN A 64 10.10 -14.31 5.42
CA GLN A 64 10.77 -14.57 6.69
C GLN A 64 9.78 -14.80 7.84
N PHE A 65 8.55 -14.36 7.69
CA PHE A 65 7.49 -14.52 8.69
C PHE A 65 6.55 -15.65 8.27
N GLU A 66 6.13 -16.45 9.23
CA GLU A 66 5.06 -17.44 9.01
C GLU A 66 3.74 -16.75 8.68
N GLU A 67 2.84 -17.44 7.97
CA GLU A 67 1.59 -16.84 7.48
C GLU A 67 0.73 -16.24 8.58
N ASP A 68 0.65 -16.87 9.74
CA ASP A 68 -0.18 -16.45 10.87
C ASP A 68 0.59 -15.73 12.00
N ASP A 69 1.87 -15.38 11.77
CA ASP A 69 2.69 -14.68 12.76
C ASP A 69 2.19 -13.24 12.99
N MET A 70 1.93 -12.89 14.25
CA MET A 70 1.42 -11.59 14.68
C MET A 70 2.49 -10.73 15.39
N SER A 71 3.73 -11.20 15.50
CA SER A 71 4.77 -10.61 16.35
C SER A 71 5.12 -9.15 16.01
N GLY A 72 5.12 -8.78 14.75
CA GLY A 72 5.47 -7.42 14.31
C GLY A 72 4.29 -6.45 14.20
N ILE A 73 3.07 -6.87 14.55
CA ILE A 73 1.88 -6.00 14.48
C ILE A 73 1.92 -4.85 15.48
N PRO A 74 2.37 -5.03 16.75
CA PRO A 74 2.48 -3.92 17.70
C PRO A 74 3.35 -2.77 17.18
N ASP A 75 4.51 -3.07 16.61
CA ASP A 75 5.43 -2.06 16.07
C ASP A 75 4.81 -1.32 14.87
N LEU A 76 4.07 -2.06 14.03
CA LEU A 76 3.34 -1.45 12.91
C LEU A 76 2.21 -0.55 13.39
N VAL A 77 1.49 -0.94 14.45
CA VAL A 77 0.44 -0.11 15.08
C VAL A 77 1.04 1.19 15.62
N GLU A 78 2.18 1.12 16.29
CA GLU A 78 2.90 2.31 16.76
C GLU A 78 3.29 3.23 15.59
N ALA A 79 3.91 2.69 14.54
CA ALA A 79 4.29 3.44 13.35
C ALA A 79 3.09 4.13 12.67
N ILE A 80 1.93 3.47 12.63
CA ILE A 80 0.68 4.03 12.10
C ILE A 80 0.16 5.16 12.99
N THR A 81 0.25 4.99 14.31
CA THR A 81 -0.28 5.96 15.27
C THR A 81 0.52 7.26 15.26
N LEU A 82 1.84 7.16 15.10
CA LEU A 82 2.74 8.32 15.05
C LEU A 82 2.57 9.18 13.80
N GLN A 83 1.97 8.68 12.73
CA GLN A 83 1.83 9.40 11.46
C GLN A 83 0.38 9.81 11.20
N ALA A 84 0.18 11.08 10.79
CA ALA A 84 -1.15 11.58 10.45
C ALA A 84 -1.79 10.79 9.29
N THR A 85 -1.01 10.38 8.30
CA THR A 85 -1.42 9.60 7.12
C THR A 85 -1.26 8.09 7.31
N GLY A 86 -0.84 7.65 8.50
CA GLY A 86 -0.52 6.26 8.80
C GLY A 86 -1.58 5.24 8.35
N PRO A 87 -2.86 5.42 8.71
CA PRO A 87 -3.93 4.49 8.31
C PRO A 87 -4.10 4.37 6.79
N THR A 88 -4.08 5.49 6.06
CA THR A 88 -4.20 5.51 4.59
C THR A 88 -2.99 4.89 3.90
N GLU A 89 -1.80 5.08 4.45
CA GLU A 89 -0.59 4.48 3.92
C GLU A 89 -0.52 2.98 4.17
N ALA A 90 -0.95 2.51 5.34
CA ALA A 90 -1.09 1.10 5.64
C ALA A 90 -2.08 0.42 4.68
N ALA A 91 -3.27 1.01 4.49
CA ALA A 91 -4.27 0.52 3.55
C ALA A 91 -3.73 0.42 2.12
N ARG A 92 -3.01 1.45 1.66
CA ARG A 92 -2.37 1.46 0.34
C ARG A 92 -1.29 0.39 0.19
N ALA A 93 -0.45 0.20 1.22
CA ALA A 93 0.62 -0.79 1.22
C ALA A 93 0.04 -2.22 1.20
N ILE A 94 -0.95 -2.50 2.04
CA ILE A 94 -1.66 -3.78 2.09
C ILE A 94 -2.34 -4.07 0.75
N ARG A 95 -3.08 -3.11 0.19
CA ARG A 95 -3.70 -3.24 -1.13
C ARG A 95 -2.69 -3.58 -2.21
N LYS A 96 -1.51 -2.96 -2.19
CA LYS A 96 -0.42 -3.27 -3.14
C LYS A 96 0.01 -4.73 -3.01
N LYS A 97 0.13 -5.26 -1.78
CA LYS A 97 0.48 -6.67 -1.54
C LYS A 97 -0.60 -7.62 -2.02
N LEU A 98 -1.86 -7.33 -1.75
CA LEU A 98 -2.99 -8.10 -2.23
C LEU A 98 -3.10 -8.11 -3.77
N LYS A 99 -2.57 -7.09 -4.46
CA LYS A 99 -2.63 -7.00 -5.92
C LYS A 99 -1.43 -7.64 -6.62
N TYR A 100 -0.24 -7.48 -6.07
CA TYR A 100 1.02 -7.82 -6.76
C TYR A 100 1.89 -8.80 -5.98
N GLY A 101 1.50 -9.19 -4.77
CA GLY A 101 2.22 -10.18 -3.97
C GLY A 101 1.99 -11.61 -4.48
N ASN A 102 2.92 -12.50 -4.18
CA ASN A 102 2.69 -13.93 -4.28
C ASN A 102 1.66 -14.39 -3.22
N VAL A 103 1.27 -15.67 -3.25
CA VAL A 103 0.25 -16.24 -2.35
C VAL A 103 0.59 -15.98 -0.88
N HIS A 104 1.82 -16.29 -0.46
CA HIS A 104 2.28 -16.04 0.90
C HIS A 104 2.13 -14.57 1.32
N ARG A 105 2.59 -13.63 0.48
CA ARG A 105 2.49 -12.19 0.77
C ARG A 105 1.05 -11.69 0.80
N GLN A 106 0.17 -12.29 0.01
CA GLN A 106 -1.27 -11.97 0.02
C GLN A 106 -1.90 -12.45 1.33
N ILE A 107 -1.63 -13.68 1.76
CA ILE A 107 -2.12 -14.23 3.04
C ILE A 107 -1.58 -13.40 4.21
N ARG A 108 -0.28 -13.10 4.22
CA ARG A 108 0.33 -12.22 5.24
C ARG A 108 -0.35 -10.85 5.28
N ALA A 109 -0.64 -10.24 4.13
CA ALA A 109 -1.32 -8.95 4.07
C ALA A 109 -2.73 -9.00 4.67
N LEU A 110 -3.45 -10.11 4.51
CA LEU A 110 -4.76 -10.33 5.13
C LEU A 110 -4.65 -10.49 6.64
N VAL A 111 -3.67 -11.24 7.14
CA VAL A 111 -3.42 -11.41 8.58
C VAL A 111 -3.02 -10.10 9.24
N ILE A 112 -2.12 -9.34 8.60
CA ILE A 112 -1.73 -8.01 9.08
C ILE A 112 -2.94 -7.07 9.12
N LEU A 113 -3.78 -7.08 8.09
CA LEU A 113 -4.99 -6.27 8.07
C LEU A 113 -5.94 -6.61 9.22
N ASP A 114 -6.16 -7.89 9.48
CA ASP A 114 -6.99 -8.35 10.61
C ASP A 114 -6.41 -7.89 11.95
N GLY A 115 -5.12 -8.08 12.16
CA GLY A 115 -4.42 -7.61 13.35
C GLY A 115 -4.50 -6.09 13.56
N LEU A 116 -4.41 -5.30 12.48
CA LEU A 116 -4.56 -3.84 12.53
C LEU A 116 -6.00 -3.42 12.86
N ILE A 117 -7.01 -4.09 12.32
CA ILE A 117 -8.42 -3.80 12.64
C ILE A 117 -8.67 -4.01 14.13
N GLN A 118 -8.07 -5.04 14.73
CA GLN A 118 -8.23 -5.37 16.15
C GLN A 118 -7.46 -4.42 17.07
N ASN A 119 -6.25 -4.00 16.70
CA ASN A 119 -5.28 -3.38 17.62
C ASN A 119 -5.00 -1.89 17.33
N ALA A 120 -5.24 -1.36 16.13
CA ALA A 120 -4.84 0.00 15.77
C ALA A 120 -5.84 1.10 16.17
N GLY A 121 -6.93 0.71 16.83
CA GLY A 121 -7.91 1.63 17.43
C GLY A 121 -8.85 2.33 16.45
N SER A 122 -9.77 3.14 17.00
CA SER A 122 -10.90 3.71 16.27
C SER A 122 -10.52 4.69 15.16
N ARG A 123 -9.36 5.35 15.27
CA ARG A 123 -8.86 6.23 14.20
C ARG A 123 -8.52 5.43 12.96
N PHE A 124 -7.81 4.31 13.11
CA PHE A 124 -7.53 3.39 12.01
C PHE A 124 -8.82 2.86 11.43
N GLN A 125 -9.71 2.31 12.26
CA GLN A 125 -10.97 1.70 11.85
C GLN A 125 -11.87 2.60 10.99
N ARG A 126 -11.82 3.93 11.20
CA ARG A 126 -12.61 4.90 10.43
C ARG A 126 -11.98 5.34 9.12
N THR A 127 -10.68 5.17 8.96
CA THR A 127 -9.95 5.79 7.85
C THR A 127 -9.26 4.82 6.90
N PHE A 128 -9.04 3.55 7.29
CA PHE A 128 -8.30 2.59 6.45
C PHE A 128 -9.16 1.98 5.33
N ALA A 129 -10.46 1.85 5.55
CA ALA A 129 -11.38 1.16 4.64
C ALA A 129 -11.78 2.07 3.47
N ASP A 130 -10.83 2.37 2.58
CA ASP A 130 -11.12 3.05 1.33
C ASP A 130 -11.77 2.08 0.32
N GLU A 131 -12.55 2.62 -0.63
CA GLU A 131 -13.26 1.81 -1.63
C GLU A 131 -12.29 0.95 -2.45
N MET A 132 -11.08 1.44 -2.71
CA MET A 132 -10.10 0.69 -3.49
C MET A 132 -9.53 -0.52 -2.76
N LEU A 133 -9.42 -0.46 -1.42
CA LEU A 133 -9.05 -1.62 -0.60
C LEU A 133 -10.20 -2.61 -0.52
N LEU A 134 -11.42 -2.11 -0.27
CA LEU A 134 -12.64 -2.94 -0.21
C LEU A 134 -12.86 -3.70 -1.51
N GLU A 135 -12.74 -3.02 -2.65
CA GLU A 135 -12.84 -3.66 -3.96
C GLU A 135 -11.77 -4.74 -4.17
N ARG A 136 -10.54 -4.46 -3.72
CA ARG A 136 -9.47 -5.46 -3.81
C ARG A 136 -9.75 -6.68 -2.94
N LEU A 137 -10.29 -6.48 -1.74
CA LEU A 137 -10.70 -7.58 -0.85
C LEU A 137 -11.83 -8.40 -1.49
N ARG A 138 -12.85 -7.74 -2.09
CA ARG A 138 -13.90 -8.44 -2.85
C ARG A 138 -13.32 -9.32 -3.93
N VAL A 139 -12.45 -8.77 -4.77
CA VAL A 139 -11.77 -9.52 -5.85
C VAL A 139 -11.00 -10.72 -5.29
N CYS A 140 -10.22 -10.54 -4.20
CA CYS A 140 -9.48 -11.63 -3.58
C CYS A 140 -10.39 -12.77 -3.08
N GLY A 141 -11.58 -12.43 -2.55
CA GLY A 141 -12.51 -13.41 -1.99
C GLY A 141 -13.45 -14.07 -2.99
N THR A 142 -13.68 -13.47 -4.17
CA THR A 142 -14.72 -13.94 -5.11
C THR A 142 -14.19 -14.34 -6.48
N SER A 143 -13.06 -13.79 -6.92
CA SER A 143 -12.54 -14.03 -8.27
C SER A 143 -11.93 -15.43 -8.41
N ASP A 144 -12.25 -16.11 -9.50
CA ASP A 144 -11.63 -17.39 -9.86
C ASP A 144 -10.16 -17.25 -10.29
N LEU A 145 -9.73 -16.02 -10.59
CA LEU A 145 -8.31 -15.71 -10.86
C LEU A 145 -7.48 -15.58 -9.58
N SER A 146 -8.13 -15.51 -8.41
CA SER A 146 -7.42 -15.49 -7.12
C SER A 146 -7.02 -16.91 -6.74
N ASP A 147 -5.85 -17.04 -6.12
CA ASP A 147 -5.40 -18.33 -5.61
C ASP A 147 -6.41 -18.92 -4.62
N PRO A 148 -6.70 -20.22 -4.67
CA PRO A 148 -7.65 -20.88 -3.76
C PRO A 148 -7.35 -20.67 -2.28
N LEU A 149 -6.08 -20.68 -1.87
CA LEU A 149 -5.68 -20.45 -0.47
C LEU A 149 -5.98 -19.02 -0.01
N VAL A 150 -5.69 -18.04 -0.87
CA VAL A 150 -6.01 -16.62 -0.58
C VAL A 150 -7.52 -16.43 -0.49
N ARG A 151 -8.27 -17.03 -1.41
CA ARG A 151 -9.74 -16.95 -1.43
C ARG A 151 -10.37 -17.57 -0.18
N GLU A 152 -9.85 -18.73 0.25
CA GLU A 152 -10.33 -19.37 1.48
C GLU A 152 -10.01 -18.54 2.72
N LYS A 153 -8.79 -18.00 2.83
CA LYS A 153 -8.43 -17.08 3.93
C LYS A 153 -9.34 -15.85 3.95
N CYS A 154 -9.67 -15.26 2.79
CA CYS A 154 -10.61 -14.15 2.70
C CYS A 154 -12.01 -14.53 3.22
N LYS A 155 -12.54 -15.69 2.84
CA LYS A 155 -13.86 -16.16 3.28
C LYS A 155 -13.93 -16.32 4.80
N VAL A 156 -12.89 -16.94 5.37
CA VAL A 156 -12.77 -17.11 6.84
C VAL A 156 -12.78 -15.75 7.55
N LEU A 157 -11.95 -14.81 7.10
CA LEU A 157 -11.86 -13.47 7.68
C LEU A 157 -13.18 -12.68 7.51
N PHE A 158 -13.78 -12.69 6.34
CA PHE A 158 -15.05 -11.98 6.09
C PHE A 158 -16.19 -12.50 6.97
N LYS A 159 -16.23 -13.83 7.19
CA LYS A 159 -17.18 -14.42 8.13
C LYS A 159 -16.92 -13.97 9.56
N SER A 160 -15.68 -13.97 10.00
CA SER A 160 -15.28 -13.49 11.34
C SER A 160 -15.66 -12.01 11.51
N TRP A 161 -15.28 -11.15 10.55
CA TRP A 161 -15.56 -9.71 10.59
C TRP A 161 -17.06 -9.39 10.57
N SER A 162 -17.87 -10.20 9.87
CA SER A 162 -19.32 -10.00 9.85
C SER A 162 -19.98 -10.25 11.21
N VAL A 163 -19.41 -11.11 12.02
CA VAL A 163 -19.89 -11.37 13.39
C VAL A 163 -19.37 -10.33 14.38
N GLN A 164 -18.05 -10.03 14.30
CA GLN A 164 -17.38 -9.19 15.28
C GLN A 164 -17.72 -7.69 15.12
N TYR A 165 -17.89 -7.22 13.90
CA TYR A 165 -17.95 -5.78 13.58
C TYR A 165 -19.28 -5.29 13.04
N GLN A 166 -20.32 -6.09 13.09
CA GLN A 166 -21.66 -5.73 12.57
C GLN A 166 -22.17 -4.40 13.12
N ASN A 167 -21.93 -4.15 14.41
CA ASN A 167 -22.41 -2.97 15.11
C ASN A 167 -21.32 -1.93 15.39
N THR A 168 -20.11 -2.11 14.83
CA THR A 168 -18.99 -1.20 15.08
C THR A 168 -19.00 -0.06 14.06
N SER A 169 -19.09 1.18 14.57
CA SER A 169 -19.03 2.38 13.74
C SER A 169 -17.70 2.44 12.96
N GLY A 170 -17.79 2.63 11.64
CA GLY A 170 -16.63 2.67 10.74
C GLY A 170 -16.23 1.33 10.14
N LEU A 171 -16.75 0.20 10.62
CA LEU A 171 -16.43 -1.14 10.11
C LEU A 171 -17.61 -1.83 9.40
N GLN A 172 -18.74 -1.15 9.23
CA GLN A 172 -19.92 -1.74 8.57
C GLN A 172 -19.62 -2.22 7.14
N GLN A 173 -18.76 -1.52 6.41
CA GLN A 173 -18.37 -1.90 5.05
C GLN A 173 -17.55 -3.19 5.05
N ILE A 174 -16.66 -3.35 6.02
CA ILE A 174 -15.86 -4.58 6.21
C ILE A 174 -16.75 -5.74 6.63
N ALA A 175 -17.64 -5.53 7.59
CA ALA A 175 -18.61 -6.53 8.01
C ALA A 175 -19.54 -6.97 6.86
N GLY A 176 -19.83 -6.09 5.91
CA GLY A 176 -20.64 -6.36 4.73
C GLY A 176 -19.98 -7.24 3.66
N LEU A 177 -18.66 -7.45 3.71
CA LEU A 177 -17.92 -8.24 2.71
C LEU A 177 -18.37 -9.71 2.66
N SER A 178 -18.82 -10.27 3.76
CA SER A 178 -19.31 -11.65 3.82
C SER A 178 -20.50 -11.89 2.88
N LYS A 179 -21.38 -10.90 2.69
CA LYS A 179 -22.57 -11.01 1.83
C LYS A 179 -22.20 -11.20 0.36
N VAL A 180 -21.08 -10.60 -0.06
CA VAL A 180 -20.60 -10.69 -1.45
C VAL A 180 -20.09 -12.10 -1.77
N CYS A 181 -19.47 -12.78 -0.81
CA CYS A 181 -18.98 -14.14 -1.02
C CYS A 181 -20.11 -15.17 -1.12
N VAL A 182 -21.23 -14.96 -0.44
CA VAL A 182 -22.38 -15.88 -0.49
C VAL A 182 -23.08 -15.80 -1.85
N SER A 183 -23.23 -14.60 -2.43
CA SER A 183 -23.89 -14.42 -3.72
C SER A 183 -23.07 -14.91 -4.92
N ALA A 184 -21.76 -15.08 -4.78
CA ALA A 184 -20.89 -15.59 -5.84
C ALA A 184 -20.84 -17.13 -5.91
N CYS A 185 -21.39 -17.82 -4.91
CA CYS A 185 -21.45 -19.29 -4.86
C CYS A 185 -22.80 -19.88 -5.28
N SER A 186 -23.76 -19.04 -5.69
CA SER A 186 -25.07 -19.42 -6.22
C SER A 186 -25.11 -19.31 -7.73
#